data_8a8546d51a7bddd336c89a0ab35e387c
#
_entry.id   8a8546d51a7bddd336c89a0ab35e387c
#
_cell.length_a   1.000
_cell.length_b   1.000
_cell.length_c   1.000
_cell.angle_alpha   90.00
_cell.angle_beta   90.00
_cell.angle_gamma   90.00
#
_symmetry.space_group_name_H-M   'P 1'
#
loop_
_entity.id
_entity.type
_entity.pdbx_description
1 polymer ?
#
loop_
_entity_poly.entity_id
_entity_poly.type
_entity_poly.pdbx_seq_one_letter_code
_entity_poly.pdbx_strand_id
1 'polypeptide(L)'
;PTTKRPLLGLTILVVEDSRYACEAMRLLCLRSGARIRRADCLKSAYRHLKVYRPSVVIADLGLPDGSGADLIRAVAESSPRVGVILGTSGDENAEAMAMEAGADGFLPKPITSLAEFQSAILSRLPADRQMSGPRELSDEVIEPDLLAFQDDMSHAAEVLNEAEDTKTLDYVAQFLGGVARSVGDSSLAGAADELADARSTGRPVAAVTARIAGLVQERLKQKVAI
;
A
#
# COMPACT_ATOMS: atom_id res chain seq x y z
N PRO A 1 17.30 15.66 11.03
CA PRO A 1 17.47 15.16 9.68
C PRO A 1 18.89 15.38 9.16
N THR A 2 19.39 14.48 8.31
CA THR A 2 20.67 14.62 7.62
C THR A 2 20.44 14.38 6.14
N THR A 3 21.38 14.77 5.26
CA THR A 3 21.28 14.53 3.81
C THR A 3 21.01 13.06 3.47
N LYS A 4 21.66 12.13 4.19
CA LYS A 4 21.46 10.66 4.02
C LYS A 4 20.22 10.11 4.73
N ARG A 5 19.70 10.79 5.75
CA ARG A 5 18.51 10.37 6.53
C ARG A 5 17.55 11.54 6.71
N PRO A 6 16.90 11.97 5.60
CA PRO A 6 16.10 13.20 5.61
C PRO A 6 14.82 13.10 6.44
N LEU A 7 14.30 11.90 6.69
CA LEU A 7 13.09 11.67 7.49
C LEU A 7 13.39 11.30 8.95
N LEU A 8 14.63 11.53 9.40
CA LEU A 8 15.03 11.21 10.79
C LEU A 8 14.16 11.99 11.79
N GLY A 9 13.62 11.27 12.76
CA GLY A 9 12.73 11.80 13.79
C GLY A 9 11.25 11.74 13.44
N LEU A 10 10.88 11.43 12.19
CA LEU A 10 9.49 11.23 11.81
C LEU A 10 9.03 9.80 12.17
N THR A 11 7.76 9.70 12.59
CA THR A 11 7.06 8.42 12.73
C THR A 11 6.02 8.33 11.63
N ILE A 12 6.12 7.29 10.81
CA ILE A 12 5.22 7.01 9.68
C ILE A 12 4.33 5.83 10.05
N LEU A 13 3.02 6.03 10.04
CA LEU A 13 2.03 4.96 10.10
C LEU A 13 1.71 4.53 8.67
N VAL A 14 2.05 3.30 8.33
CA VAL A 14 1.70 2.65 7.07
C VAL A 14 0.51 1.74 7.31
N VAL A 15 -0.57 1.95 6.57
CA VAL A 15 -1.79 1.14 6.61
C VAL A 15 -1.88 0.40 5.28
N GLU A 16 -1.52 -0.87 5.32
CA GLU A 16 -1.30 -1.72 4.13
C GLU A 16 -1.44 -3.18 4.54
N ASP A 17 -2.25 -3.95 3.86
CA ASP A 17 -2.49 -5.36 4.14
C ASP A 17 -1.51 -6.30 3.39
N SER A 18 -0.96 -5.87 2.24
CA SER A 18 0.08 -6.61 1.53
C SER A 18 1.39 -6.62 2.32
N ARG A 19 1.92 -7.81 2.59
CA ARG A 19 3.22 -7.98 3.25
C ARG A 19 4.36 -7.52 2.36
N TYR A 20 4.24 -7.74 1.05
CA TYR A 20 5.24 -7.31 0.08
C TYR A 20 5.32 -5.78 0.01
N ALA A 21 4.19 -5.09 -0.08
CA ALA A 21 4.15 -3.63 -0.06
C ALA A 21 4.61 -3.05 1.30
N CYS A 22 4.24 -3.69 2.41
CA CYS A 22 4.73 -3.33 3.74
C CYS A 22 6.25 -3.47 3.86
N GLU A 23 6.85 -4.49 3.25
CA GLU A 23 8.31 -4.69 3.27
C GLU A 23 9.02 -3.59 2.46
N ALA A 24 8.49 -3.21 1.28
CA ALA A 24 8.99 -2.07 0.53
C ALA A 24 8.98 -0.79 1.38
N MET A 25 7.84 -0.48 2.00
CA MET A 25 7.70 0.69 2.88
C MET A 25 8.67 0.64 4.08
N ARG A 26 8.91 -0.54 4.65
CA ARG A 26 9.86 -0.72 5.75
C ARG A 26 11.28 -0.35 5.32
N LEU A 27 11.72 -0.83 4.16
CA LEU A 27 13.04 -0.54 3.62
C LEU A 27 13.18 0.95 3.28
N LEU A 28 12.18 1.57 2.64
CA LEU A 28 12.16 3.00 2.34
C LEU A 28 12.25 3.87 3.61
N CYS A 29 11.48 3.52 4.64
CA CYS A 29 11.54 4.21 5.94
C CYS A 29 12.92 4.06 6.60
N LEU A 30 13.48 2.84 6.60
CA LEU A 30 14.79 2.55 7.20
C LEU A 30 15.90 3.35 6.52
N ARG A 31 15.94 3.36 5.18
CA ARG A 31 16.92 4.12 4.38
C ARG A 31 16.78 5.63 4.63
N SER A 32 15.57 6.11 4.78
CA SER A 32 15.27 7.52 5.05
C SER A 32 15.46 7.96 6.51
N GLY A 33 15.64 7.01 7.44
CA GLY A 33 15.81 7.26 8.88
C GLY A 33 14.51 7.49 9.63
N ALA A 34 13.35 7.22 9.05
CA ALA A 34 12.05 7.30 9.72
C ALA A 34 11.76 6.06 10.58
N ARG A 35 10.92 6.24 11.61
CA ARG A 35 10.31 5.14 12.36
C ARG A 35 9.04 4.71 11.66
N ILE A 36 8.93 3.43 11.35
CA ILE A 36 7.71 2.85 10.80
C ILE A 36 6.83 2.25 11.90
N ARG A 37 5.51 2.41 11.75
CA ARG A 37 4.46 1.65 12.41
C ARG A 37 3.55 1.10 11.32
N ARG A 38 3.09 -0.13 11.48
CA ARG A 38 2.28 -0.83 10.48
C ARG A 38 0.93 -1.21 11.05
N ALA A 39 -0.08 -1.07 10.21
CA ALA A 39 -1.43 -1.57 10.42
C ALA A 39 -1.86 -2.30 9.15
N ASP A 40 -2.48 -3.44 9.29
CA ASP A 40 -2.93 -4.31 8.19
C ASP A 40 -4.40 -4.09 7.81
N CYS A 41 -5.09 -3.23 8.54
CA CYS A 41 -6.51 -2.94 8.36
C CYS A 41 -6.89 -1.63 9.05
N LEU A 42 -8.07 -1.10 8.76
CA LEU A 42 -8.60 0.12 9.37
C LEU A 42 -8.71 0.01 10.90
N LYS A 43 -9.21 -1.13 11.40
CA LYS A 43 -9.34 -1.37 12.84
C LYS A 43 -8.00 -1.27 13.56
N SER A 44 -6.94 -1.80 12.97
CA SER A 44 -5.57 -1.72 13.49
C SER A 44 -5.05 -0.28 13.42
N ALA A 45 -5.27 0.43 12.30
CA ALA A 45 -4.89 1.81 12.12
C ALA A 45 -5.52 2.74 13.19
N TYR A 46 -6.83 2.62 13.43
CA TYR A 46 -7.51 3.41 14.45
C TYR A 46 -7.00 3.11 15.86
N ARG A 47 -6.59 1.87 16.18
CA ARG A 47 -5.93 1.56 17.46
C ARG A 47 -4.62 2.31 17.62
N HIS A 48 -3.80 2.38 16.56
CA HIS A 48 -2.57 3.16 16.56
C HIS A 48 -2.84 4.65 16.79
N LEU A 49 -3.78 5.22 16.07
CA LEU A 49 -4.13 6.64 16.15
C LEU A 49 -4.69 7.07 17.53
N LYS A 50 -5.29 6.14 18.27
CA LYS A 50 -5.72 6.38 19.67
C LYS A 50 -4.58 6.48 20.67
N VAL A 51 -3.44 5.84 20.38
CA VAL A 51 -2.31 5.72 21.32
C VAL A 51 -1.25 6.78 21.07
N TYR A 52 -1.00 7.12 19.81
CA TYR A 52 0.00 8.11 19.43
C TYR A 52 -0.40 8.83 18.13
N ARG A 53 0.24 9.97 17.91
CA ARG A 53 0.06 10.74 16.69
C ARG A 53 1.27 10.56 15.77
N PRO A 54 1.12 9.94 14.59
CA PRO A 54 2.20 9.84 13.61
C PRO A 54 2.49 11.20 12.99
N SER A 55 3.71 11.38 12.48
CA SER A 55 4.08 12.56 11.68
C SER A 55 3.49 12.46 10.27
N VAL A 56 3.42 11.23 9.75
CA VAL A 56 2.94 10.89 8.40
C VAL A 56 2.01 9.68 8.50
N VAL A 57 0.92 9.69 7.74
CA VAL A 57 0.07 8.52 7.47
C VAL A 57 0.18 8.20 5.99
N ILE A 58 0.43 6.95 5.64
CA ILE A 58 0.34 6.41 4.27
C ILE A 58 -0.70 5.32 4.32
N ALA A 59 -1.80 5.48 3.57
CA ALA A 59 -2.92 4.56 3.59
C ALA A 59 -3.19 3.97 2.21
N ASP A 60 -3.19 2.64 2.13
CA ASP A 60 -3.76 1.96 0.97
C ASP A 60 -5.27 2.20 0.92
N LEU A 61 -5.80 2.41 -0.29
CA LEU A 61 -7.23 2.63 -0.49
C LEU A 61 -8.03 1.33 -0.44
N GLY A 62 -7.40 0.19 -0.69
CA GLY A 62 -8.03 -1.13 -0.72
C GLY A 62 -7.68 -1.98 0.49
N LEU A 63 -8.39 -1.84 1.59
CA LEU A 63 -8.16 -2.59 2.82
C LEU A 63 -9.26 -3.64 3.06
N PRO A 64 -8.97 -4.73 3.78
CA PRO A 64 -9.91 -5.85 3.95
C PRO A 64 -11.18 -5.49 4.72
N ASP A 65 -11.13 -4.46 5.56
CA ASP A 65 -12.23 -4.04 6.42
C ASP A 65 -12.85 -2.69 6.03
N GLY A 66 -12.48 -2.14 4.85
CA GLY A 66 -13.08 -0.93 4.31
C GLY A 66 -12.17 -0.08 3.43
N SER A 67 -12.63 1.12 3.08
CA SER A 67 -11.88 2.03 2.22
C SER A 67 -10.85 2.84 3.01
N GLY A 68 -9.60 2.84 2.53
CA GLY A 68 -8.58 3.73 3.07
C GLY A 68 -8.90 5.22 2.89
N ALA A 69 -9.76 5.57 1.92
CA ALA A 69 -10.25 6.94 1.77
C ALA A 69 -11.03 7.43 3.00
N ASP A 70 -11.77 6.54 3.67
CA ASP A 70 -12.48 6.89 4.90
C ASP A 70 -11.51 7.18 6.05
N LEU A 71 -10.43 6.42 6.15
CA LEU A 71 -9.34 6.69 7.09
C LEU A 71 -8.66 8.04 6.78
N ILE A 72 -8.34 8.31 5.50
CA ILE A 72 -7.74 9.57 5.07
C ILE A 72 -8.64 10.73 5.50
N ARG A 73 -9.94 10.67 5.22
CA ARG A 73 -10.90 11.71 5.60
C ARG A 73 -10.93 11.91 7.11
N ALA A 74 -11.04 10.84 7.90
CA ALA A 74 -11.05 10.92 9.35
C ALA A 74 -9.77 11.54 9.92
N VAL A 75 -8.60 11.22 9.36
CA VAL A 75 -7.31 11.76 9.79
C VAL A 75 -7.13 13.22 9.33
N ALA A 76 -7.62 13.57 8.14
CA ALA A 76 -7.58 14.93 7.62
C ALA A 76 -8.44 15.91 8.46
N GLU A 77 -9.59 15.45 8.92
CA GLU A 77 -10.53 16.22 9.76
C GLU A 77 -10.14 16.22 11.24
N SER A 78 -9.17 15.40 11.65
CA SER A 78 -8.76 15.30 13.05
C SER A 78 -8.12 16.60 13.57
N SER A 79 -8.34 16.92 14.86
CA SER A 79 -7.70 18.05 15.51
C SER A 79 -6.89 17.56 16.73
N PRO A 80 -5.58 17.81 16.72
CA PRO A 80 -4.77 18.42 15.67
C PRO A 80 -4.52 17.45 14.49
N ARG A 81 -4.47 17.97 13.26
CA ARG A 81 -4.28 17.19 12.02
C ARG A 81 -2.89 16.52 11.96
N VAL A 82 -2.79 15.34 11.35
CA VAL A 82 -1.49 14.72 11.01
C VAL A 82 -0.74 15.60 9.99
N GLY A 83 0.58 15.66 10.15
CA GLY A 83 1.41 16.58 9.36
C GLY A 83 1.39 16.31 7.86
N VAL A 84 1.42 15.03 7.44
CA VAL A 84 1.34 14.61 6.03
C VAL A 84 0.46 13.36 5.92
N ILE A 85 -0.47 13.36 4.99
CA ILE A 85 -1.37 12.24 4.70
C ILE A 85 -1.21 11.89 3.22
N LEU A 86 -0.80 10.65 2.94
CA LEU A 86 -0.63 10.15 1.58
C LEU A 86 -1.55 8.94 1.36
N GLY A 87 -2.21 8.92 0.19
CA GLY A 87 -2.86 7.72 -0.31
C GLY A 87 -1.88 6.86 -1.10
N THR A 88 -2.17 5.57 -1.21
CA THR A 88 -1.47 4.66 -2.11
C THR A 88 -2.43 3.64 -2.70
N SER A 89 -2.21 3.23 -3.93
CA SER A 89 -2.94 2.15 -4.60
C SER A 89 -2.21 1.71 -5.87
N GLY A 90 -2.55 0.52 -6.35
CA GLY A 90 -2.18 0.07 -7.69
C GLY A 90 -3.19 0.46 -8.79
N ASP A 91 -4.30 1.11 -8.43
CA ASP A 91 -5.31 1.59 -9.39
C ASP A 91 -4.96 3.02 -9.83
N GLU A 92 -4.90 3.24 -11.14
CA GLU A 92 -4.57 4.54 -11.75
C GLU A 92 -5.59 5.64 -11.40
N ASN A 93 -6.84 5.28 -11.11
CA ASN A 93 -7.89 6.24 -10.76
C ASN A 93 -7.96 6.58 -9.25
N ALA A 94 -7.18 5.90 -8.44
CA ALA A 94 -7.23 6.01 -6.99
C ALA A 94 -6.71 7.34 -6.44
N GLU A 95 -5.84 8.04 -7.18
CA GLU A 95 -5.29 9.33 -6.76
C GLU A 95 -6.39 10.37 -6.54
N ALA A 96 -7.33 10.49 -7.47
CA ALA A 96 -8.45 11.44 -7.36
C ALA A 96 -9.28 11.17 -6.08
N MET A 97 -9.55 9.90 -5.78
CA MET A 97 -10.27 9.49 -4.58
C MET A 97 -9.51 9.85 -3.29
N ALA A 98 -8.20 9.62 -3.26
CA ALA A 98 -7.36 9.98 -2.12
C ALA A 98 -7.35 11.50 -1.89
N MET A 99 -7.19 12.28 -2.96
CA MET A 99 -7.17 13.74 -2.88
C MET A 99 -8.52 14.32 -2.43
N GLU A 100 -9.63 13.79 -2.95
CA GLU A 100 -10.99 14.16 -2.53
C GLU A 100 -11.24 13.83 -1.04
N ALA A 101 -10.66 12.76 -0.55
CA ALA A 101 -10.72 12.38 0.87
C ALA A 101 -9.87 13.28 1.78
N GLY A 102 -9.02 14.16 1.24
CA GLY A 102 -8.18 15.10 1.98
C GLY A 102 -6.73 14.68 2.16
N ALA A 103 -6.23 13.76 1.32
CA ALA A 103 -4.80 13.47 1.26
C ALA A 103 -4.00 14.68 0.77
N ASP A 104 -2.77 14.81 1.24
CA ASP A 104 -1.82 15.83 0.78
C ASP A 104 -1.10 15.39 -0.51
N GLY A 105 -1.19 14.11 -0.86
CA GLY A 105 -0.62 13.54 -2.07
C GLY A 105 -0.85 12.04 -2.18
N PHE A 106 -0.27 11.45 -3.22
CA PHE A 106 -0.46 10.08 -3.59
C PHE A 106 0.86 9.41 -3.98
N LEU A 107 1.01 8.13 -3.65
CA LEU A 107 2.13 7.27 -4.03
C LEU A 107 1.58 6.09 -4.84
N PRO A 108 1.72 6.07 -6.16
CA PRO A 108 1.28 4.93 -6.97
C PRO A 108 2.15 3.70 -6.67
N LYS A 109 1.54 2.53 -6.61
CA LYS A 109 2.26 1.26 -6.50
C LYS A 109 2.76 0.84 -7.91
N PRO A 110 3.97 0.26 -8.00
CA PRO A 110 4.91 -0.11 -6.95
C PRO A 110 5.72 1.07 -6.40
N ILE A 111 5.86 1.13 -5.07
CA ILE A 111 6.64 2.18 -4.40
C ILE A 111 8.04 1.64 -4.14
N THR A 112 8.95 1.83 -5.08
CA THR A 112 10.32 1.29 -5.04
C THR A 112 11.40 2.37 -5.04
N SER A 113 11.12 3.55 -5.56
CA SER A 113 12.06 4.66 -5.65
C SER A 113 12.22 5.37 -4.30
N LEU A 114 13.45 5.34 -3.76
CA LEU A 114 13.78 6.06 -2.52
C LEU A 114 13.62 7.57 -2.68
N ALA A 115 14.01 8.11 -3.85
CA ALA A 115 13.90 9.55 -4.13
C ALA A 115 12.43 10.01 -4.18
N GLU A 116 11.56 9.26 -4.85
CA GLU A 116 10.13 9.58 -4.95
C GLU A 116 9.44 9.53 -3.59
N PHE A 117 9.69 8.46 -2.82
CA PHE A 117 9.17 8.30 -1.47
C PHE A 117 9.56 9.46 -0.56
N GLN A 118 10.85 9.82 -0.54
CA GLN A 118 11.34 10.95 0.25
C GLN A 118 10.75 12.27 -0.22
N SER A 119 10.67 12.49 -1.53
CA SER A 119 10.14 13.73 -2.11
C SER A 119 8.67 13.92 -1.81
N ALA A 120 7.87 12.86 -1.90
CA ALA A 120 6.45 12.88 -1.59
C ALA A 120 6.17 13.33 -0.15
N ILE A 121 7.02 12.96 0.80
CA ILE A 121 6.87 13.34 2.20
C ILE A 121 7.44 14.75 2.44
N LEU A 122 8.69 14.98 2.03
CA LEU A 122 9.43 16.21 2.37
C LEU A 122 8.81 17.46 1.76
N SER A 123 8.28 17.38 0.54
CA SER A 123 7.64 18.53 -0.13
C SER A 123 6.35 18.98 0.58
N ARG A 124 5.79 18.14 1.44
CA ARG A 124 4.53 18.37 2.16
C ARG A 124 4.71 18.62 3.66
N LEU A 125 5.94 18.47 4.17
CA LEU A 125 6.23 18.84 5.56
C LEU A 125 6.12 20.37 5.76
N PRO A 126 5.69 20.82 6.95
CA PRO A 126 5.75 22.23 7.33
C PRO A 126 7.17 22.80 7.17
N ALA A 127 7.27 24.09 6.82
CA ALA A 127 8.54 24.74 6.50
C ALA A 127 9.60 24.63 7.61
N ASP A 128 9.17 24.63 8.89
CA ASP A 128 10.03 24.46 10.06
C ASP A 128 10.63 23.05 10.18
N ARG A 129 10.08 22.09 9.47
CA ARG A 129 10.57 20.70 9.41
C ARG A 129 11.25 20.33 8.09
N GLN A 130 11.23 21.22 7.12
CA GLN A 130 11.96 21.02 5.87
C GLN A 130 13.46 21.26 6.10
N MET A 131 14.29 20.44 5.46
CA MET A 131 15.74 20.64 5.48
C MET A 131 16.11 21.84 4.63
N SER A 132 16.96 22.71 5.17
CA SER A 132 17.60 23.79 4.42
C SER A 132 18.79 23.25 3.63
N GLY A 133 18.86 23.53 2.34
CA GLY A 133 20.00 23.20 1.48
C GLY A 133 19.73 22.13 0.42
N PRO A 134 20.67 21.94 -0.52
CA PRO A 134 20.54 20.95 -1.58
C PRO A 134 20.55 19.53 -1.02
N ARG A 135 19.67 18.68 -1.55
CA ARG A 135 19.56 17.26 -1.21
C ARG A 135 20.15 16.42 -2.35
N GLU A 136 20.99 15.48 -1.98
CA GLU A 136 21.41 14.43 -2.89
C GLU A 136 20.22 13.48 -3.12
N LEU A 137 19.73 13.38 -4.35
CA LEU A 137 18.71 12.42 -4.72
C LEU A 137 19.38 11.07 -4.89
N SER A 138 18.84 10.05 -4.25
CA SER A 138 19.35 8.69 -4.37
C SER A 138 18.61 7.97 -5.50
N ASP A 139 19.36 7.38 -6.44
CA ASP A 139 18.80 6.51 -7.48
C ASP A 139 18.51 5.10 -6.96
N GLU A 140 18.57 4.89 -5.64
CA GLU A 140 18.32 3.60 -5.00
C GLU A 140 16.88 3.14 -5.24
N VAL A 141 16.76 1.93 -5.79
CA VAL A 141 15.50 1.20 -5.96
C VAL A 141 15.45 0.10 -4.91
N ILE A 142 14.33 0.02 -4.20
CA ILE A 142 14.12 -0.98 -3.16
C ILE A 142 13.55 -2.25 -3.78
N GLU A 143 14.14 -3.39 -3.44
CA GLU A 143 13.67 -4.73 -3.80
C GLU A 143 13.19 -5.46 -2.53
N PRO A 144 11.87 -5.61 -2.34
CA PRO A 144 11.32 -6.37 -1.21
C PRO A 144 11.62 -7.87 -1.31
N ASP A 145 11.61 -8.56 -0.17
CA ASP A 145 11.82 -10.00 -0.11
C ASP A 145 10.66 -10.76 -0.78
N LEU A 146 11.02 -11.73 -1.64
CA LEU A 146 10.04 -12.60 -2.30
C LEU A 146 9.28 -13.51 -1.32
N LEU A 147 9.79 -13.74 -0.11
CA LEU A 147 9.04 -14.44 0.94
C LEU A 147 7.78 -13.67 1.33
N ALA A 148 7.84 -12.34 1.36
CA ALA A 148 6.67 -11.50 1.62
C ALA A 148 5.61 -11.64 0.50
N PHE A 149 6.04 -11.82 -0.75
CA PHE A 149 5.13 -12.13 -1.86
C PHE A 149 4.46 -13.51 -1.69
N GLN A 150 5.20 -14.52 -1.25
CA GLN A 150 4.61 -15.85 -0.99
C GLN A 150 3.60 -15.81 0.16
N ASP A 151 3.86 -15.01 1.19
CA ASP A 151 2.90 -14.78 2.27
C ASP A 151 1.60 -14.14 1.75
N ASP A 152 1.71 -13.18 0.82
CA ASP A 152 0.54 -12.56 0.18
C ASP A 152 -0.23 -13.57 -0.69
N MET A 153 0.47 -14.46 -1.41
CA MET A 153 -0.18 -15.53 -2.17
C MET A 153 -0.89 -16.54 -1.27
N SER A 154 -0.31 -16.86 -0.11
CA SER A 154 -0.94 -17.75 0.88
C SER A 154 -2.22 -17.11 1.43
N HIS A 155 -2.16 -15.84 1.78
CA HIS A 155 -3.32 -15.08 2.22
C HIS A 155 -4.43 -15.04 1.16
N ALA A 156 -4.07 -14.74 -0.09
CA ALA A 156 -5.04 -14.73 -1.20
C ALA A 156 -5.70 -16.11 -1.40
N ALA A 157 -4.93 -17.20 -1.28
CA ALA A 157 -5.49 -18.56 -1.38
C ALA A 157 -6.49 -18.86 -0.27
N GLU A 158 -6.21 -18.46 0.97
CA GLU A 158 -7.11 -18.59 2.11
C GLU A 158 -8.41 -17.82 1.88
N VAL A 159 -8.30 -16.55 1.50
CA VAL A 159 -9.46 -15.68 1.24
C VAL A 159 -10.32 -16.22 0.08
N LEU A 160 -9.70 -16.71 -1.00
CA LEU A 160 -10.41 -17.32 -2.13
C LEU A 160 -11.16 -18.59 -1.75
N ASN A 161 -10.60 -19.42 -0.86
CA ASN A 161 -11.25 -20.63 -0.38
C ASN A 161 -12.46 -20.34 0.54
N GLU A 162 -12.44 -19.22 1.24
CA GLU A 162 -13.50 -18.76 2.15
C GLU A 162 -14.50 -17.82 1.48
N ALA A 163 -14.29 -17.49 0.19
CA ALA A 163 -15.09 -16.51 -0.54
C ALA A 163 -16.51 -17.02 -0.81
N GLU A 164 -17.42 -16.72 0.10
CA GLU A 164 -18.86 -16.99 -0.03
C GLU A 164 -19.66 -15.79 -0.53
N ASP A 165 -19.10 -14.58 -0.44
CA ASP A 165 -19.79 -13.35 -0.78
C ASP A 165 -19.08 -12.51 -1.88
N THR A 166 -19.83 -11.57 -2.40
CA THR A 166 -19.41 -10.71 -3.49
C THR A 166 -18.35 -9.67 -3.08
N LYS A 167 -18.33 -9.23 -1.81
CA LYS A 167 -17.38 -8.24 -1.30
C LYS A 167 -15.99 -8.85 -1.17
N THR A 168 -15.93 -10.12 -0.80
CA THR A 168 -14.66 -10.85 -0.73
C THR A 168 -14.00 -10.95 -2.10
N LEU A 169 -14.75 -11.14 -3.18
CA LEU A 169 -14.20 -11.17 -4.54
C LEU A 169 -13.72 -9.79 -5.00
N ASP A 170 -14.42 -8.71 -4.63
CA ASP A 170 -13.99 -7.34 -4.92
C ASP A 170 -12.66 -7.03 -4.22
N TYR A 171 -12.54 -7.41 -2.95
CA TYR A 171 -11.29 -7.31 -2.20
C TYR A 171 -10.16 -8.13 -2.83
N VAL A 172 -10.40 -9.39 -3.16
CA VAL A 172 -9.39 -10.26 -3.81
C VAL A 172 -8.89 -9.67 -5.13
N ALA A 173 -9.79 -9.14 -5.97
CA ALA A 173 -9.40 -8.50 -7.22
C ALA A 173 -8.48 -7.30 -6.97
N GLN A 174 -8.82 -6.45 -6.02
CA GLN A 174 -8.02 -5.26 -5.68
C GLN A 174 -6.68 -5.64 -5.05
N PHE A 175 -6.68 -6.53 -4.05
CA PHE A 175 -5.48 -7.02 -3.37
C PHE A 175 -4.48 -7.65 -4.34
N LEU A 176 -4.93 -8.66 -5.10
CA LEU A 176 -4.08 -9.36 -6.05
C LEU A 176 -3.59 -8.46 -7.19
N GLY A 177 -4.45 -7.54 -7.67
CA GLY A 177 -4.04 -6.55 -8.67
C GLY A 177 -2.90 -5.66 -8.16
N GLY A 178 -2.98 -5.18 -6.93
CA GLY A 178 -1.94 -4.38 -6.28
C GLY A 178 -0.63 -5.15 -6.10
N VAL A 179 -0.70 -6.35 -5.54
CA VAL A 179 0.48 -7.21 -5.31
C VAL A 179 1.13 -7.62 -6.63
N ALA A 180 0.34 -8.07 -7.61
CA ALA A 180 0.84 -8.51 -8.92
C ALA A 180 1.56 -7.40 -9.68
N ARG A 181 1.02 -6.18 -9.68
CA ARG A 181 1.69 -5.02 -10.30
C ARG A 181 3.00 -4.69 -9.58
N SER A 182 3.02 -4.82 -8.25
CA SER A 182 4.23 -4.55 -7.44
C SER A 182 5.38 -5.48 -7.74
N VAL A 183 5.11 -6.75 -8.13
CA VAL A 183 6.13 -7.74 -8.52
C VAL A 183 6.30 -7.88 -10.03
N GLY A 184 5.55 -7.14 -10.84
CA GLY A 184 5.60 -7.24 -12.30
C GLY A 184 4.94 -8.50 -12.88
N ASP A 185 4.03 -9.16 -12.15
CA ASP A 185 3.28 -10.33 -12.62
C ASP A 185 2.07 -9.90 -13.46
N SER A 186 2.29 -9.70 -14.75
CA SER A 186 1.25 -9.27 -15.69
C SER A 186 0.11 -10.26 -15.85
N SER A 187 0.37 -11.56 -15.70
CA SER A 187 -0.65 -12.61 -15.81
C SER A 187 -1.64 -12.56 -14.65
N LEU A 188 -1.13 -12.42 -13.44
CA LEU A 188 -1.95 -12.30 -12.23
C LEU A 188 -2.67 -10.94 -12.18
N ALA A 189 -1.98 -9.85 -12.56
CA ALA A 189 -2.58 -8.52 -12.66
C ALA A 189 -3.75 -8.50 -13.64
N GLY A 190 -3.57 -9.03 -14.86
CA GLY A 190 -4.62 -9.11 -15.87
C GLY A 190 -5.82 -9.97 -15.43
N ALA A 191 -5.59 -11.05 -14.69
CA ALA A 191 -6.68 -11.85 -14.14
C ALA A 191 -7.46 -11.10 -13.05
N ALA A 192 -6.78 -10.35 -12.20
CA ALA A 192 -7.38 -9.52 -11.17
C ALA A 192 -8.23 -8.39 -11.78
N ASP A 193 -7.72 -7.73 -12.83
CA ASP A 193 -8.45 -6.69 -13.57
C ASP A 193 -9.71 -7.24 -14.24
N GLU A 194 -9.62 -8.44 -14.85
CA GLU A 194 -10.77 -9.12 -15.45
C GLU A 194 -11.83 -9.48 -14.41
N LEU A 195 -11.42 -9.89 -13.19
CA LEU A 195 -12.36 -10.14 -12.09
C LEU A 195 -13.06 -8.85 -11.67
N ALA A 196 -12.32 -7.75 -11.48
CA ALA A 196 -12.87 -6.45 -11.13
C ALA A 196 -13.88 -5.97 -12.17
N ASP A 197 -13.56 -6.08 -13.47
CA ASP A 197 -14.44 -5.68 -14.57
C ASP A 197 -15.68 -6.59 -14.68
N ALA A 198 -15.53 -7.93 -14.52
CA ALA A 198 -16.67 -8.85 -14.49
C ALA A 198 -17.62 -8.53 -13.34
N ARG A 199 -17.08 -8.17 -12.17
CA ARG A 199 -17.85 -7.77 -10.99
C ARG A 199 -18.62 -6.46 -11.24
N SER A 200 -17.95 -5.44 -11.76
CA SER A 200 -18.56 -4.12 -12.00
C SER A 200 -19.69 -4.18 -13.06
N THR A 201 -19.57 -5.09 -14.04
CA THR A 201 -20.51 -5.27 -15.13
C THR A 201 -21.55 -6.37 -14.91
N GLY A 202 -21.49 -7.06 -13.76
CA GLY A 202 -22.43 -8.15 -13.44
C GLY A 202 -22.24 -9.41 -14.28
N ARG A 203 -21.06 -9.61 -14.90
CA ARG A 203 -20.74 -10.81 -15.69
C ARG A 203 -20.41 -12.00 -14.77
N PRO A 204 -20.57 -13.24 -15.26
CA PRO A 204 -20.17 -14.44 -14.49
C PRO A 204 -18.70 -14.43 -14.14
N VAL A 205 -18.38 -14.71 -12.85
CA VAL A 205 -17.03 -14.65 -12.29
C VAL A 205 -16.34 -16.00 -12.12
N ALA A 206 -17.08 -17.12 -12.21
CA ALA A 206 -16.57 -18.45 -11.88
C ALA A 206 -15.30 -18.84 -12.66
N ALA A 207 -15.25 -18.56 -13.96
CA ALA A 207 -14.08 -18.90 -14.81
C ALA A 207 -12.85 -18.08 -14.44
N VAL A 208 -13.00 -16.78 -14.23
CA VAL A 208 -11.88 -15.90 -13.88
C VAL A 208 -11.40 -16.18 -12.44
N THR A 209 -12.29 -16.45 -11.50
CA THR A 209 -11.93 -16.85 -10.13
C THR A 209 -11.15 -18.16 -10.12
N ALA A 210 -11.58 -19.17 -10.91
CA ALA A 210 -10.85 -20.43 -11.03
C ALA A 210 -9.45 -20.21 -11.65
N ARG A 211 -9.33 -19.31 -12.64
CA ARG A 211 -8.03 -18.94 -13.22
C ARG A 211 -7.12 -18.27 -12.19
N ILE A 212 -7.63 -17.33 -11.41
CA ILE A 212 -6.89 -16.67 -10.33
C ILE A 212 -6.41 -17.71 -9.30
N ALA A 213 -7.28 -18.61 -8.85
CA ALA A 213 -6.91 -19.68 -7.93
C ALA A 213 -5.76 -20.54 -8.48
N GLY A 214 -5.82 -20.89 -9.77
CA GLY A 214 -4.74 -21.62 -10.46
C GLY A 214 -3.43 -20.86 -10.48
N LEU A 215 -3.44 -19.57 -10.81
CA LEU A 215 -2.27 -18.70 -10.81
C LEU A 215 -1.65 -18.58 -9.40
N VAL A 216 -2.47 -18.34 -8.39
CA VAL A 216 -2.02 -18.24 -7.00
C VAL A 216 -1.34 -19.55 -6.56
N GLN A 217 -1.94 -20.71 -6.86
CA GLN A 217 -1.35 -22.02 -6.55
C GLN A 217 -0.03 -22.25 -7.29
N GLU A 218 0.09 -21.78 -8.52
CA GLU A 218 1.34 -21.85 -9.29
C GLU A 218 2.45 -21.03 -8.62
N ARG A 219 2.16 -19.80 -8.19
CA ARG A 219 3.11 -18.93 -7.49
C ARG A 219 3.56 -19.51 -6.14
N LEU A 220 2.64 -20.13 -5.40
CA LEU A 220 2.96 -20.83 -4.15
C LEU A 220 3.90 -22.04 -4.34
N LYS A 221 3.86 -22.68 -5.52
CA LYS A 221 4.76 -23.80 -5.84
C LYS A 221 6.14 -23.37 -6.31
N GLN A 222 6.29 -22.11 -6.75
CA GLN A 222 7.59 -21.57 -7.13
C GLN A 222 8.44 -21.42 -5.87
N LYS A 223 9.42 -22.33 -5.69
CA LYS A 223 10.35 -22.23 -4.57
C LYS A 223 11.17 -20.95 -4.73
N VAL A 224 11.19 -20.12 -3.68
CA VAL A 224 12.20 -19.08 -3.56
C VAL A 224 13.55 -19.83 -3.48
N ALA A 225 14.40 -19.64 -4.48
CA ALA A 225 15.78 -20.13 -4.41
C ALA A 225 16.47 -19.32 -3.31
N ILE A 226 16.79 -20.00 -2.20
CA ILE A 226 17.56 -19.47 -1.09
C ILE A 226 19.03 -19.43 -1.51
#